data_3a6cf2c9c458d1dd3c5dc597950a3eb2
#
_entry.id   3a6cf2c9c458d1dd3c5dc597950a3eb2
#
_cell.length_a   1.000
_cell.length_b   1.000
_cell.length_c   1.000
_cell.angle_alpha   90.00
_cell.angle_beta   90.00
_cell.angle_gamma   90.00
#
_symmetry.space_group_name_H-M   'P 1'
#
loop_
_entity.id
_entity.type
_entity.pdbx_description
1 polymer ?
#
loop_
_entity_poly.entity_id
_entity_poly.type
_entity_poly.pdbx_seq_one_letter_code
_entity_poly.pdbx_strand_id
1 'polypeptide(L)'
;TPTPSSAASDVYKRQMFKGSKNFQGNAFEQILLQNGITNNAFTTRDYTAYYEKLPSTKLEIVMAIESDRMRNLIINEEMLRKEIEVVKEERRMRVDNNPDGQIYERMISTTYKVSPYRWPVIGYMKDLDALTVEDCQKFYDKYYAPNNAILVIGGDIDLAKTKKLLNKYYAPIKSFPLEKKDLASEPEQTRPRTSNIRLDISSAKLALSYRGPKVGEADAYALDVLASVLGEGASSRLYSDLVYKKQAVTEVYAFFNSMMDDGMFAIFANIR
;
A
#
# COMPACT_ATOMS: atom_id res chain seq x y z
N THR A 1 3.90 -19.79 7.45
CA THR A 1 5.05 -19.09 6.82
C THR A 1 4.53 -17.83 6.19
N PRO A 2 5.15 -16.66 6.45
CA PRO A 2 4.82 -15.47 5.70
C PRO A 2 5.02 -15.80 4.22
N THR A 3 3.97 -15.65 3.43
CA THR A 3 4.16 -15.72 1.99
C THR A 3 5.03 -14.54 1.58
N PRO A 4 5.96 -14.67 0.63
CA PRO A 4 6.78 -13.57 0.09
C PRO A 4 5.96 -12.38 -0.45
N SER A 5 4.63 -12.47 -0.33
CA SER A 5 3.67 -11.61 -1.02
C SER A 5 3.72 -10.14 -0.64
N SER A 6 3.99 -9.76 0.62
CA SER A 6 4.02 -8.33 0.97
C SER A 6 5.32 -7.67 0.53
N ALA A 7 6.47 -8.25 0.85
CA ALA A 7 7.77 -7.78 0.37
C ALA A 7 7.85 -7.78 -1.16
N ALA A 8 7.35 -8.87 -1.79
CA ALA A 8 7.26 -8.98 -3.24
C ALA A 8 6.41 -7.87 -3.86
N SER A 9 5.28 -7.50 -3.24
CA SER A 9 4.37 -6.48 -3.78
C SER A 9 5.04 -5.11 -3.95
N ASP A 10 5.83 -4.67 -2.97
CA ASP A 10 6.46 -3.35 -3.04
C ASP A 10 7.70 -3.32 -3.97
N VAL A 11 8.54 -4.34 -3.89
CA VAL A 11 9.65 -4.54 -4.86
C VAL A 11 9.09 -4.65 -6.27
N TYR A 12 8.01 -5.43 -6.41
CA TYR A 12 7.35 -5.66 -7.69
C TYR A 12 6.76 -4.36 -8.27
N LYS A 13 6.07 -3.54 -7.46
CA LYS A 13 5.58 -2.22 -7.88
C LYS A 13 6.67 -1.38 -8.55
N ARG A 14 7.90 -1.43 -8.02
CA ARG A 14 9.05 -0.71 -8.57
C ARG A 14 9.55 -1.31 -9.89
N GLN A 15 9.48 -2.64 -10.04
CA GLN A 15 9.83 -3.31 -11.29
C GLN A 15 8.95 -2.86 -12.46
N MET A 16 7.71 -2.46 -12.20
CA MET A 16 6.78 -1.97 -13.23
C MET A 16 7.29 -0.73 -13.96
N PHE A 17 8.24 0.02 -13.38
CA PHE A 17 8.85 1.20 -14.00
C PHE A 17 10.14 0.91 -14.78
N LYS A 18 10.59 -0.36 -14.85
CA LYS A 18 11.88 -0.73 -15.45
C LYS A 18 11.80 -1.16 -16.91
N GLY A 19 10.61 -1.34 -17.43
CA GLY A 19 10.37 -1.64 -18.83
C GLY A 19 9.58 -2.91 -19.05
N SER A 20 9.02 -2.96 -20.23
CA SER A 20 8.23 -4.07 -20.75
C SER A 20 8.74 -4.44 -22.15
N LYS A 21 8.15 -5.46 -22.75
CA LYS A 21 8.60 -5.98 -24.05
C LYS A 21 8.69 -4.91 -25.14
N ASN A 22 7.70 -4.02 -25.20
CA ASN A 22 7.62 -2.99 -26.23
C ASN A 22 8.20 -1.63 -25.78
N PHE A 23 8.42 -1.44 -24.48
CA PHE A 23 8.94 -0.21 -23.89
C PHE A 23 10.12 -0.53 -22.97
N GLN A 24 11.28 -0.86 -23.57
CA GLN A 24 12.46 -1.34 -22.85
C GLN A 24 13.28 -0.23 -22.20
N GLY A 25 13.89 -0.53 -21.07
CA GLY A 25 14.82 0.35 -20.37
C GLY A 25 14.23 1.73 -20.06
N ASN A 26 14.97 2.79 -20.34
CA ASN A 26 14.55 4.16 -20.06
C ASN A 26 13.52 4.71 -21.06
N ALA A 27 13.14 3.94 -22.10
CA ALA A 27 12.18 4.41 -23.11
C ALA A 27 10.82 4.79 -22.51
N PHE A 28 10.37 4.03 -21.51
CA PHE A 28 9.16 4.34 -20.76
C PHE A 28 9.21 5.75 -20.16
N GLU A 29 10.21 6.05 -19.34
CA GLU A 29 10.35 7.36 -18.67
C GLU A 29 10.52 8.50 -19.70
N GLN A 30 11.29 8.29 -20.75
CA GLN A 30 11.50 9.27 -21.82
C GLN A 30 10.19 9.60 -22.56
N ILE A 31 9.38 8.59 -22.86
CA ILE A 31 8.09 8.80 -23.52
C ILE A 31 7.16 9.62 -22.63
N LEU A 32 7.10 9.31 -21.33
CA LEU A 32 6.27 10.07 -20.39
C LEU A 32 6.74 11.53 -20.32
N LEU A 33 8.03 11.76 -20.13
CA LEU A 33 8.62 13.10 -20.02
C LEU A 33 8.37 13.96 -21.28
N GLN A 34 8.64 13.39 -22.46
CA GLN A 34 8.45 14.08 -23.73
C GLN A 34 6.98 14.45 -24.02
N ASN A 35 6.04 13.75 -23.40
CA ASN A 35 4.60 13.98 -23.59
C ASN A 35 3.95 14.74 -22.42
N GLY A 36 4.74 15.24 -21.45
CA GLY A 36 4.23 15.96 -20.28
C GLY A 36 3.38 15.11 -19.35
N ILE A 37 3.69 13.81 -19.28
CA ILE A 37 2.98 12.84 -18.45
C ILE A 37 3.78 12.64 -17.16
N THR A 38 3.11 12.72 -16.01
CA THR A 38 3.68 12.34 -14.72
C THR A 38 3.03 11.07 -14.24
N ASN A 39 3.82 10.18 -13.64
CA ASN A 39 3.36 8.90 -13.12
C ASN A 39 3.80 8.67 -11.67
N ASN A 40 3.09 7.83 -10.98
CA ASN A 40 3.48 7.31 -9.69
C ASN A 40 2.73 6.00 -9.38
N ALA A 41 3.11 5.34 -8.27
CA ALA A 41 2.43 4.17 -7.77
C ALA A 41 2.49 4.11 -6.25
N PHE A 42 1.51 3.47 -5.63
CA PHE A 42 1.52 3.15 -4.21
C PHE A 42 0.94 1.76 -3.95
N THR A 43 1.37 1.15 -2.86
CA THR A 43 0.87 -0.13 -2.39
C THR A 43 0.18 0.06 -1.04
N THR A 44 -1.01 -0.47 -0.93
CA THR A 44 -1.75 -0.59 0.33
C THR A 44 -1.73 -2.04 0.81
N ARG A 45 -2.49 -2.35 1.85
CA ARG A 45 -2.69 -3.73 2.32
C ARG A 45 -3.56 -4.57 1.40
N ASP A 46 -4.42 -3.92 0.62
CA ASP A 46 -5.43 -4.56 -0.21
C ASP A 46 -5.11 -4.51 -1.71
N TYR A 47 -4.43 -3.46 -2.18
CA TYR A 47 -4.17 -3.25 -3.60
C TYR A 47 -2.90 -2.44 -3.86
N THR A 48 -2.39 -2.54 -5.07
CA THR A 48 -1.39 -1.64 -5.64
C THR A 48 -2.05 -0.80 -6.72
N ALA A 49 -1.84 0.50 -6.69
CA ALA A 49 -2.33 1.44 -7.70
C ALA A 49 -1.16 2.04 -8.48
N TYR A 50 -1.34 2.15 -9.78
CA TYR A 50 -0.50 2.91 -10.71
C TYR A 50 -1.35 4.01 -11.29
N TYR A 51 -0.83 5.21 -11.39
CA TYR A 51 -1.60 6.33 -11.94
C TYR A 51 -0.73 7.30 -12.69
N GLU A 52 -1.30 7.86 -13.72
CA GLU A 52 -0.71 8.87 -14.58
C GLU A 52 -1.60 10.12 -14.64
N LYS A 53 -0.95 11.28 -14.64
CA LYS A 53 -1.57 12.57 -14.98
C LYS A 53 -1.03 13.02 -16.32
N LEU A 54 -1.93 13.29 -17.26
CA LEU A 54 -1.58 13.50 -18.66
C LEU A 54 -2.52 14.50 -19.36
N PRO A 55 -2.08 15.18 -20.41
CA PRO A 55 -2.98 15.88 -21.33
C PRO A 55 -3.97 14.91 -21.99
N SER A 56 -5.25 15.27 -22.13
CA SER A 56 -6.30 14.39 -22.67
C SER A 56 -5.96 13.81 -24.06
N THR A 57 -5.17 14.53 -24.85
CA THR A 57 -4.69 14.08 -26.16
C THR A 57 -3.65 12.96 -26.11
N LYS A 58 -3.12 12.63 -24.94
CA LYS A 58 -2.05 11.63 -24.74
C LYS A 58 -2.54 10.30 -24.14
N LEU A 59 -3.86 10.14 -23.94
CA LEU A 59 -4.45 8.95 -23.34
C LEU A 59 -4.04 7.66 -24.05
N GLU A 60 -3.95 7.66 -25.37
CA GLU A 60 -3.56 6.48 -26.14
C GLU A 60 -2.16 5.99 -25.81
N ILE A 61 -1.21 6.91 -25.57
CA ILE A 61 0.17 6.57 -25.22
C ILE A 61 0.20 5.81 -23.89
N VAL A 62 -0.51 6.33 -22.87
CA VAL A 62 -0.58 5.68 -21.57
C VAL A 62 -1.25 4.32 -21.66
N MET A 63 -2.37 4.21 -22.37
CA MET A 63 -3.04 2.91 -22.55
C MET A 63 -2.15 1.86 -23.23
N ALA A 64 -1.35 2.27 -24.22
CA ALA A 64 -0.40 1.37 -24.86
C ALA A 64 0.67 0.86 -23.89
N ILE A 65 1.22 1.75 -23.07
CA ILE A 65 2.27 1.44 -22.10
C ILE A 65 1.70 0.55 -20.98
N GLU A 66 0.57 0.95 -20.38
CA GLU A 66 -0.01 0.25 -19.24
C GLU A 66 -0.50 -1.15 -19.61
N SER A 67 -1.09 -1.31 -20.78
CA SER A 67 -1.52 -2.62 -21.28
C SER A 67 -0.33 -3.54 -21.54
N ASP A 68 0.78 -3.02 -22.04
CA ASP A 68 2.01 -3.80 -22.24
C ASP A 68 2.64 -4.20 -20.89
N ARG A 69 2.73 -3.27 -19.93
CA ARG A 69 3.21 -3.57 -18.58
C ARG A 69 2.37 -4.64 -17.87
N MET A 70 1.07 -4.67 -18.12
CA MET A 70 0.17 -5.63 -17.47
C MET A 70 0.52 -7.10 -17.81
N ARG A 71 1.09 -7.40 -18.99
CA ARG A 71 1.36 -8.78 -19.41
C ARG A 71 2.74 -9.06 -19.99
N ASN A 72 3.52 -8.05 -20.25
CA ASN A 72 4.82 -8.18 -20.90
C ASN A 72 5.95 -7.52 -20.10
N LEU A 73 5.81 -7.44 -18.79
CA LEU A 73 6.85 -6.90 -17.91
C LEU A 73 8.12 -7.76 -18.01
N ILE A 74 9.27 -7.10 -18.02
CA ILE A 74 10.57 -7.76 -17.99
C ILE A 74 11.08 -7.73 -16.56
N ILE A 75 11.23 -8.92 -15.98
CA ILE A 75 11.81 -9.10 -14.64
C ILE A 75 13.12 -9.86 -14.82
N ASN A 76 14.23 -9.27 -14.40
CA ASN A 76 15.54 -9.93 -14.44
C ASN A 76 16.31 -9.71 -13.13
N GLU A 77 17.35 -10.50 -12.93
CA GLU A 77 18.12 -10.52 -11.69
C GLU A 77 18.80 -9.18 -11.39
N GLU A 78 19.38 -8.53 -12.40
CA GLU A 78 20.08 -7.26 -12.21
C GLU A 78 19.14 -6.15 -11.74
N MET A 79 17.98 -6.04 -12.39
CA MET A 79 16.96 -5.05 -12.02
C MET A 79 16.38 -5.35 -10.64
N LEU A 80 16.09 -6.63 -10.35
CA LEU A 80 15.54 -7.05 -9.08
C LEU A 80 16.49 -6.70 -7.92
N ARG A 81 17.75 -7.02 -8.02
CA ARG A 81 18.75 -6.71 -6.98
C ARG A 81 18.83 -5.21 -6.68
N LYS A 82 18.83 -4.38 -7.71
CA LYS A 82 18.84 -2.91 -7.53
C LYS A 82 17.60 -2.43 -6.77
N GLU A 83 16.42 -2.92 -7.14
CA GLU A 83 15.18 -2.49 -6.48
C GLU A 83 15.04 -3.06 -5.07
N ILE A 84 15.52 -4.25 -4.79
CA ILE A 84 15.58 -4.79 -3.43
C ILE A 84 16.40 -3.87 -2.52
N GLU A 85 17.58 -3.42 -2.95
CA GLU A 85 18.38 -2.50 -2.14
C GLU A 85 17.68 -1.15 -1.91
N VAL A 86 16.98 -0.62 -2.91
CA VAL A 86 16.16 0.60 -2.74
C VAL A 86 15.04 0.39 -1.72
N VAL A 87 14.33 -0.74 -1.77
CA VAL A 87 13.26 -1.05 -0.80
C VAL A 87 13.83 -1.29 0.59
N LYS A 88 15.01 -1.90 0.73
CA LYS A 88 15.69 -2.05 2.02
C LYS A 88 16.05 -0.69 2.63
N GLU A 89 16.57 0.24 1.82
CA GLU A 89 16.85 1.60 2.30
C GLU A 89 15.56 2.33 2.69
N GLU A 90 14.49 2.19 1.90
CA GLU A 90 13.19 2.73 2.26
C GLU A 90 12.67 2.16 3.59
N ARG A 91 12.83 0.84 3.81
CA ARG A 91 12.48 0.19 5.07
C ARG A 91 13.32 0.73 6.23
N ARG A 92 14.63 0.85 6.06
CA ARG A 92 15.51 1.43 7.08
C ARG A 92 15.04 2.83 7.47
N MET A 93 14.78 3.67 6.48
CA MET A 93 14.37 5.06 6.70
C MET A 93 12.97 5.17 7.34
N ARG A 94 12.01 4.36 6.88
CA ARG A 94 10.60 4.48 7.33
C ARG A 94 10.27 3.68 8.59
N VAL A 95 11.01 2.59 8.84
CA VAL A 95 10.71 1.68 9.94
C VAL A 95 11.91 1.49 10.86
N ASP A 96 13.03 0.91 10.38
CA ASP A 96 14.08 0.42 11.27
C ASP A 96 14.79 1.55 12.02
N ASN A 97 14.98 2.72 11.39
CA ASN A 97 15.56 3.92 11.98
C ASN A 97 14.50 4.96 12.41
N ASN A 98 13.22 4.62 12.34
CA ASN A 98 12.12 5.51 12.68
C ASN A 98 11.31 4.94 13.86
N PRO A 99 11.36 5.58 15.04
CA PRO A 99 10.60 5.13 16.21
C PRO A 99 9.09 4.98 15.97
N ASP A 100 8.48 5.91 15.23
CA ASP A 100 7.04 5.85 14.92
C ASP A 100 6.72 4.68 13.98
N GLY A 101 7.58 4.42 13.00
CA GLY A 101 7.49 3.27 12.12
C GLY A 101 7.58 1.95 12.88
N GLN A 102 8.53 1.83 13.82
CA GLN A 102 8.69 0.63 14.66
C GLN A 102 7.47 0.39 15.56
N ILE A 103 6.94 1.45 16.18
CA ILE A 103 5.75 1.36 17.04
C ILE A 103 4.53 0.98 16.20
N TYR A 104 4.36 1.58 15.03
CA TYR A 104 3.27 1.25 14.11
C TYR A 104 3.33 -0.22 13.67
N GLU A 105 4.49 -0.72 13.24
CA GLU A 105 4.68 -2.12 12.86
C GLU A 105 4.40 -3.06 14.05
N ARG A 106 4.87 -2.71 15.24
CA ARG A 106 4.61 -3.48 16.47
C ARG A 106 3.13 -3.49 16.83
N MET A 107 2.47 -2.35 16.75
CA MET A 107 1.03 -2.22 17.01
C MET A 107 0.23 -3.14 16.06
N ILE A 108 0.47 -3.06 14.76
CA ILE A 108 -0.21 -3.90 13.76
C ILE A 108 -0.02 -5.40 14.06
N SER A 109 1.21 -5.83 14.32
CA SER A 109 1.52 -7.24 14.61
C SER A 109 0.96 -7.71 15.95
N THR A 110 0.61 -6.78 16.86
CA THR A 110 -0.06 -7.06 18.12
C THR A 110 -1.58 -7.14 17.96
N THR A 111 -2.13 -6.27 17.09
CA THR A 111 -3.57 -6.22 16.78
C THR A 111 -4.04 -7.47 16.06
N TYR A 112 -3.29 -7.92 15.07
CA TYR A 112 -3.64 -9.09 14.26
C TYR A 112 -2.72 -10.27 14.56
N LYS A 113 -3.30 -11.46 14.76
CA LYS A 113 -2.57 -12.72 14.96
C LYS A 113 -2.53 -13.60 13.72
N VAL A 114 -3.63 -13.64 12.99
CA VAL A 114 -3.86 -14.58 11.89
C VAL A 114 -4.01 -13.82 10.58
N SER A 115 -4.75 -12.70 10.60
CA SER A 115 -5.00 -11.89 9.40
C SER A 115 -3.69 -11.49 8.70
N PRO A 116 -3.65 -11.53 7.36
CA PRO A 116 -2.51 -11.03 6.56
C PRO A 116 -2.17 -9.56 6.84
N TYR A 117 -3.11 -8.79 7.35
CA TYR A 117 -2.88 -7.39 7.73
C TYR A 117 -1.83 -7.20 8.82
N ARG A 118 -1.45 -8.26 9.54
CA ARG A 118 -0.33 -8.25 10.50
C ARG A 118 1.03 -7.97 9.85
N TRP A 119 1.16 -8.19 8.56
CA TRP A 119 2.43 -8.04 7.85
C TRP A 119 2.63 -6.59 7.39
N PRO A 120 3.84 -6.03 7.50
CA PRO A 120 4.12 -4.71 6.93
C PRO A 120 4.04 -4.75 5.40
N VAL A 121 3.49 -3.69 4.79
CA VAL A 121 3.39 -3.59 3.32
C VAL A 121 4.78 -3.68 2.67
N ILE A 122 5.76 -3.00 3.24
CA ILE A 122 7.14 -3.02 2.74
C ILE A 122 7.86 -4.36 2.95
N GLY A 123 7.28 -5.29 3.72
CA GLY A 123 7.89 -6.56 4.08
C GLY A 123 8.92 -6.45 5.20
N TYR A 124 9.40 -7.58 5.70
CA TYR A 124 10.52 -7.62 6.64
C TYR A 124 11.84 -7.74 5.88
N MET A 125 12.94 -7.24 6.48
CA MET A 125 14.28 -7.29 5.87
C MET A 125 14.67 -8.70 5.40
N LYS A 126 14.43 -9.72 6.24
CA LYS A 126 14.70 -11.13 5.91
C LYS A 126 13.93 -11.64 4.68
N ASP A 127 12.71 -11.13 4.46
CA ASP A 127 11.89 -11.54 3.33
C ASP A 127 12.37 -10.85 2.04
N LEU A 128 12.86 -9.60 2.15
CA LEU A 128 13.51 -8.88 1.07
C LEU A 128 14.83 -9.55 0.66
N ASP A 129 15.64 -10.03 1.62
CA ASP A 129 16.89 -10.74 1.36
C ASP A 129 16.67 -12.08 0.64
N ALA A 130 15.54 -12.73 0.89
CA ALA A 130 15.22 -14.03 0.32
C ALA A 130 14.47 -13.97 -1.01
N LEU A 131 14.07 -12.77 -1.47
CA LEU A 131 13.22 -12.61 -2.65
C LEU A 131 13.98 -12.92 -3.94
N THR A 132 13.39 -13.76 -4.78
CA THR A 132 13.97 -14.22 -6.07
C THR A 132 13.19 -13.67 -7.27
N VAL A 133 13.80 -13.72 -8.45
CA VAL A 133 13.13 -13.43 -9.73
C VAL A 133 11.92 -14.34 -9.93
N GLU A 134 12.07 -15.62 -9.57
CA GLU A 134 10.97 -16.59 -9.69
C GLU A 134 9.78 -16.23 -8.80
N ASP A 135 10.01 -15.76 -7.58
CA ASP A 135 8.93 -15.29 -6.68
C ASP A 135 8.21 -14.07 -7.28
N CYS A 136 8.97 -13.13 -7.83
CA CYS A 136 8.40 -11.97 -8.50
C CYS A 136 7.60 -12.37 -9.74
N GLN A 137 8.12 -13.29 -10.56
CA GLN A 137 7.42 -13.78 -11.75
C GLN A 137 6.13 -14.51 -11.38
N LYS A 138 6.15 -15.40 -10.39
CA LYS A 138 4.96 -16.08 -9.87
C LYS A 138 3.90 -15.12 -9.36
N PHE A 139 4.34 -14.06 -8.63
CA PHE A 139 3.43 -13.03 -8.15
C PHE A 139 2.77 -12.28 -9.31
N TYR A 140 3.56 -11.88 -10.31
CA TYR A 140 3.06 -11.22 -11.50
C TYR A 140 2.05 -12.08 -12.26
N ASP A 141 2.43 -13.30 -12.58
CA ASP A 141 1.59 -14.21 -13.34
C ASP A 141 0.27 -14.51 -12.62
N LYS A 142 0.30 -14.52 -11.29
CA LYS A 142 -0.87 -14.80 -10.45
C LYS A 142 -1.83 -13.62 -10.30
N TYR A 143 -1.32 -12.39 -10.22
CA TYR A 143 -2.13 -11.24 -9.80
C TYR A 143 -2.36 -10.19 -10.89
N TYR A 144 -1.49 -10.10 -11.89
CA TYR A 144 -1.59 -9.08 -12.94
C TYR A 144 -2.37 -9.59 -14.15
N ALA A 145 -3.69 -9.46 -14.06
CA ALA A 145 -4.63 -9.85 -15.10
C ALA A 145 -5.78 -8.84 -15.21
N PRO A 146 -6.39 -8.68 -16.40
CA PRO A 146 -7.51 -7.76 -16.59
C PRO A 146 -8.69 -8.00 -15.66
N ASN A 147 -8.96 -9.26 -15.33
CA ASN A 147 -10.04 -9.65 -14.41
C ASN A 147 -9.68 -9.51 -12.92
N ASN A 148 -8.45 -9.06 -12.59
CA ASN A 148 -8.00 -8.68 -11.26
C ASN A 148 -7.57 -7.21 -11.19
N ALA A 149 -8.00 -6.40 -12.13
CA ALA A 149 -7.66 -4.98 -12.22
C ALA A 149 -8.90 -4.12 -12.40
N ILE A 150 -8.85 -2.93 -11.85
CA ILE A 150 -9.84 -1.87 -12.06
C ILE A 150 -9.13 -0.72 -12.76
N LEU A 151 -9.59 -0.35 -13.95
CA LEU A 151 -9.09 0.80 -14.67
C LEU A 151 -10.06 1.97 -14.46
N VAL A 152 -9.55 3.07 -13.93
CA VAL A 152 -10.30 4.32 -13.72
C VAL A 152 -9.70 5.41 -14.60
N ILE A 153 -10.51 6.04 -15.42
CA ILE A 153 -10.11 7.15 -16.28
C ILE A 153 -11.01 8.33 -15.94
N GLY A 154 -10.43 9.44 -15.50
CA GLY A 154 -11.14 10.64 -15.11
C GLY A 154 -10.55 11.88 -15.79
N GLY A 155 -11.41 12.86 -16.14
CA GLY A 155 -11.02 14.12 -16.71
C GLY A 155 -11.75 14.46 -18.03
N ASP A 156 -11.11 15.25 -18.89
CA ASP A 156 -11.61 15.61 -20.21
C ASP A 156 -11.45 14.43 -21.19
N ILE A 157 -12.46 13.55 -21.22
CA ILE A 157 -12.44 12.30 -21.99
C ILE A 157 -13.63 12.21 -22.96
N ASP A 158 -13.37 11.66 -24.14
CA ASP A 158 -14.40 11.22 -25.08
C ASP A 158 -14.66 9.72 -24.85
N LEU A 159 -15.87 9.39 -24.40
CA LEU A 159 -16.23 8.00 -24.07
C LEU A 159 -16.14 7.06 -25.28
N ALA A 160 -16.50 7.52 -26.48
CA ALA A 160 -16.48 6.68 -27.67
C ALA A 160 -15.04 6.36 -28.10
N LYS A 161 -14.17 7.34 -28.06
CA LYS A 161 -12.73 7.17 -28.33
C LYS A 161 -12.08 6.31 -27.26
N THR A 162 -12.37 6.57 -25.98
CA THR A 162 -11.84 5.80 -24.85
C THR A 162 -12.22 4.32 -24.97
N LYS A 163 -13.47 3.98 -25.27
CA LYS A 163 -13.91 2.60 -25.50
C LYS A 163 -13.17 1.93 -26.67
N LYS A 164 -12.89 2.65 -27.75
CA LYS A 164 -12.10 2.12 -28.86
C LYS A 164 -10.66 1.80 -28.42
N LEU A 165 -10.05 2.68 -27.63
CA LEU A 165 -8.71 2.47 -27.10
C LEU A 165 -8.66 1.29 -26.11
N LEU A 166 -9.66 1.16 -25.23
CA LEU A 166 -9.80 0.00 -24.33
C LEU A 166 -9.87 -1.30 -25.13
N ASN A 167 -10.71 -1.34 -26.15
CA ASN A 167 -10.81 -2.52 -27.02
C ASN A 167 -9.51 -2.81 -27.79
N LYS A 168 -8.79 -1.78 -28.20
CA LYS A 168 -7.52 -1.93 -28.92
C LYS A 168 -6.42 -2.52 -28.03
N TYR A 169 -6.27 -2.01 -26.81
CA TYR A 169 -5.12 -2.29 -25.96
C TYR A 169 -5.37 -3.35 -24.90
N TYR A 170 -6.56 -3.40 -24.31
CA TYR A 170 -6.83 -4.32 -23.19
C TYR A 170 -7.66 -5.55 -23.57
N ALA A 171 -8.57 -5.46 -24.56
CA ALA A 171 -9.36 -6.62 -24.94
C ALA A 171 -8.54 -7.83 -25.47
N PRO A 172 -7.36 -7.66 -26.11
CA PRO A 172 -6.53 -8.78 -26.52
C PRO A 172 -5.86 -9.50 -25.33
N ILE A 173 -5.80 -8.89 -24.14
CA ILE A 173 -5.15 -9.46 -22.96
C ILE A 173 -6.06 -10.53 -22.38
N LYS A 174 -5.56 -11.76 -22.33
CA LYS A 174 -6.31 -12.90 -21.79
C LYS A 174 -6.44 -12.80 -20.27
N SER A 175 -7.65 -13.02 -19.79
CA SER A 175 -7.90 -13.27 -18.37
C SER A 175 -7.59 -14.72 -18.02
N PHE A 176 -7.37 -15.00 -16.73
CA PHE A 176 -7.18 -16.35 -16.21
C PHE A 176 -7.95 -16.54 -14.90
N PRO A 177 -8.23 -17.77 -14.48
CA PRO A 177 -8.92 -18.03 -13.21
C PRO A 177 -8.13 -17.48 -12.05
N LEU A 178 -8.79 -16.66 -11.23
CA LEU A 178 -8.22 -16.16 -9.97
C LEU A 178 -8.54 -17.16 -8.87
N GLU A 179 -7.53 -17.54 -8.12
CA GLU A 179 -7.75 -18.34 -6.92
C GLU A 179 -8.44 -17.49 -5.85
N LYS A 180 -9.53 -17.99 -5.29
CA LYS A 180 -10.13 -17.39 -4.09
C LYS A 180 -9.13 -17.49 -2.95
N LYS A 181 -8.80 -16.36 -2.35
CA LYS A 181 -8.05 -16.36 -1.10
C LYS A 181 -9.00 -16.79 0.01
N ASP A 182 -8.76 -17.97 0.56
CA ASP A 182 -9.37 -18.38 1.83
C ASP A 182 -8.54 -17.76 2.95
N LEU A 183 -8.91 -16.54 3.34
CA LEU A 183 -8.25 -15.83 4.42
C LEU A 183 -8.80 -16.33 5.73
N ALA A 184 -7.93 -16.86 6.57
CA ALA A 184 -8.31 -17.26 7.91
C ALA A 184 -8.87 -16.06 8.69
N SER A 185 -10.04 -16.25 9.28
CA SER A 185 -10.69 -15.22 10.10
C SER A 185 -9.85 -14.94 11.35
N GLU A 186 -9.64 -13.67 11.64
CA GLU A 186 -8.98 -13.27 12.88
C GLU A 186 -9.83 -13.67 14.09
N PRO A 187 -9.30 -14.40 15.06
CA PRO A 187 -10.07 -14.85 16.22
C PRO A 187 -10.54 -13.65 17.07
N GLU A 188 -11.65 -13.84 17.76
CA GLU A 188 -12.15 -12.86 18.72
C GLU A 188 -11.11 -12.57 19.80
N GLN A 189 -10.96 -11.30 20.13
CA GLN A 189 -10.04 -10.86 21.20
C GLN A 189 -10.78 -10.78 22.53
N THR A 190 -10.52 -11.73 23.42
CA THR A 190 -11.16 -11.83 24.73
C THR A 190 -10.43 -11.07 25.85
N ARG A 191 -9.21 -10.57 25.62
CA ARG A 191 -8.42 -9.81 26.59
C ARG A 191 -7.46 -8.85 25.89
N PRO A 192 -7.05 -7.75 26.57
CA PRO A 192 -6.05 -6.84 26.05
C PRO A 192 -4.73 -7.56 25.73
N ARG A 193 -4.05 -7.09 24.69
CA ARG A 193 -2.70 -7.52 24.33
C ARG A 193 -1.78 -6.32 24.49
N THR A 194 -0.63 -6.54 25.10
CA THR A 194 0.38 -5.49 25.31
C THR A 194 1.71 -5.93 24.71
N SER A 195 2.39 -4.99 24.10
CA SER A 195 3.76 -5.17 23.61
C SER A 195 4.59 -3.94 23.96
N ASN A 196 5.80 -4.16 24.43
CA ASN A 196 6.75 -3.10 24.75
C ASN A 196 7.96 -3.23 23.83
N ILE A 197 8.45 -2.10 23.35
CA ILE A 197 9.74 -1.98 22.65
C ILE A 197 10.59 -0.97 23.39
N ARG A 198 11.89 -1.20 23.45
CA ARG A 198 12.85 -0.26 24.03
C ARG A 198 13.61 0.40 22.89
N LEU A 199 13.52 1.72 22.84
CA LEU A 199 14.16 2.54 21.82
C LEU A 199 14.99 3.63 22.51
N ASP A 200 16.04 4.09 21.84
CA ASP A 200 16.83 5.23 22.29
C ASP A 200 16.18 6.52 21.81
N ILE A 201 15.19 6.98 22.59
CA ILE A 201 14.39 8.18 22.30
C ILE A 201 14.15 8.97 23.57
N SER A 202 14.00 10.29 23.43
CA SER A 202 13.87 11.22 24.55
C SER A 202 12.51 11.19 25.26
N SER A 203 11.46 10.70 24.61
CA SER A 203 10.11 10.68 25.18
C SER A 203 9.40 9.35 24.87
N ALA A 204 8.63 8.87 25.83
CA ALA A 204 7.87 7.63 25.63
C ALA A 204 6.73 7.84 24.63
N LYS A 205 6.44 6.80 23.88
CA LYS A 205 5.36 6.79 22.90
C LYS A 205 4.35 5.70 23.24
N LEU A 206 3.08 5.98 23.02
CA LEU A 206 1.97 5.05 23.24
C LEU A 206 1.19 4.87 21.96
N ALA A 207 0.86 3.61 21.64
CA ALA A 207 -0.08 3.29 20.59
C ALA A 207 -1.17 2.37 21.16
N LEU A 208 -2.42 2.72 20.93
CA LEU A 208 -3.59 1.91 21.27
C LEU A 208 -4.28 1.53 19.96
N SER A 209 -4.72 0.29 19.83
CA SER A 209 -5.45 -0.15 18.65
C SER A 209 -6.62 -1.06 19.01
N TYR A 210 -7.67 -0.93 18.23
CA TYR A 210 -8.88 -1.72 18.30
C TYR A 210 -9.21 -2.23 16.92
N ARG A 211 -9.65 -3.48 16.83
CA ARG A 211 -10.22 -3.97 15.56
C ARG A 211 -11.56 -3.27 15.30
N GLY A 212 -11.84 -3.03 14.06
CA GLY A 212 -13.05 -2.34 13.61
C GLY A 212 -13.67 -3.02 12.40
N PRO A 213 -14.79 -2.51 11.93
CA PRO A 213 -15.51 -3.02 10.76
C PRO A 213 -14.67 -2.83 9.49
N LYS A 214 -14.94 -3.68 8.50
CA LYS A 214 -14.37 -3.54 7.16
C LYS A 214 -15.05 -2.42 6.36
N VAL A 215 -14.44 -2.07 5.25
CA VAL A 215 -14.96 -1.07 4.33
C VAL A 215 -16.40 -1.42 3.87
N GLY A 216 -17.29 -0.42 3.85
CA GLY A 216 -18.69 -0.57 3.43
C GLY A 216 -19.65 -0.98 4.54
N GLU A 217 -19.19 -1.34 5.72
CA GLU A 217 -20.05 -1.54 6.88
C GLU A 217 -20.44 -0.18 7.50
N ALA A 218 -21.66 -0.08 8.03
CA ALA A 218 -22.19 1.18 8.55
C ALA A 218 -21.34 1.77 9.68
N ASP A 219 -20.83 0.91 10.57
CA ASP A 219 -19.99 1.32 11.69
C ASP A 219 -18.62 1.86 11.27
N ALA A 220 -18.15 1.56 10.03
CA ALA A 220 -16.91 2.12 9.50
C ALA A 220 -17.00 3.64 9.40
N TYR A 221 -18.12 4.17 8.90
CA TYR A 221 -18.35 5.62 8.81
C TYR A 221 -18.44 6.29 10.18
N ALA A 222 -19.04 5.59 11.15
CA ALA A 222 -19.10 6.09 12.53
C ALA A 222 -17.70 6.17 13.18
N LEU A 223 -16.82 5.20 12.90
CA LEU A 223 -15.45 5.22 13.39
C LEU A 223 -14.57 6.28 12.70
N ASP A 224 -14.79 6.59 11.43
CA ASP A 224 -14.13 7.71 10.76
C ASP A 224 -14.48 9.04 11.45
N VAL A 225 -15.77 9.27 11.72
CA VAL A 225 -16.22 10.45 12.47
C VAL A 225 -15.66 10.46 13.89
N LEU A 226 -15.65 9.31 14.57
CA LEU A 226 -15.07 9.20 15.91
C LEU A 226 -13.58 9.53 15.92
N ALA A 227 -12.82 9.07 14.93
CA ALA A 227 -11.40 9.38 14.80
C ALA A 227 -11.17 10.89 14.67
N SER A 228 -11.95 11.56 13.82
CA SER A 228 -11.89 13.01 13.65
C SER A 228 -12.24 13.76 14.94
N VAL A 229 -13.33 13.37 15.61
CA VAL A 229 -13.75 13.99 16.89
C VAL A 229 -12.69 13.81 17.99
N LEU A 230 -12.05 12.64 18.05
CA LEU A 230 -11.07 12.35 19.10
C LEU A 230 -9.70 12.91 18.82
N GLY A 231 -9.20 12.88 17.59
CA GLY A 231 -7.78 13.08 17.34
C GLY A 231 -7.40 13.89 16.09
N GLU A 232 -8.35 14.52 15.37
CA GLU A 232 -8.02 15.29 14.19
C GLU A 232 -7.97 16.79 14.49
N GLY A 233 -6.74 17.33 14.48
CA GLY A 233 -6.50 18.76 14.69
C GLY A 233 -6.60 19.21 16.14
N ALA A 234 -6.28 20.50 16.37
CA ALA A 234 -6.13 21.11 17.71
C ALA A 234 -7.46 21.21 18.49
N SER A 235 -8.60 21.21 17.80
CA SER A 235 -9.93 21.27 18.43
C SER A 235 -10.46 19.90 18.86
N SER A 236 -9.77 18.81 18.51
CA SER A 236 -10.18 17.46 18.87
C SER A 236 -10.13 17.22 20.38
N ARG A 237 -10.95 16.29 20.86
CA ARG A 237 -11.12 16.05 22.31
C ARG A 237 -9.83 15.63 22.99
N LEU A 238 -9.09 14.68 22.43
CA LEU A 238 -7.84 14.20 23.02
C LEU A 238 -6.77 15.29 22.99
N TYR A 239 -6.65 16.04 21.90
CA TYR A 239 -5.68 17.12 21.80
C TYR A 239 -5.98 18.23 22.82
N SER A 240 -7.22 18.70 22.87
CA SER A 240 -7.65 19.74 23.82
C SER A 240 -7.43 19.32 25.28
N ASP A 241 -7.71 18.07 25.64
CA ASP A 241 -7.57 17.61 27.02
C ASP A 241 -6.12 17.24 27.39
N LEU A 242 -5.45 16.45 26.56
CA LEU A 242 -4.15 15.87 26.91
C LEU A 242 -2.97 16.78 26.55
N VAL A 243 -3.03 17.50 25.42
CA VAL A 243 -1.96 18.42 25.00
C VAL A 243 -2.14 19.77 25.64
N TYR A 244 -3.34 20.38 25.49
CA TYR A 244 -3.55 21.78 25.87
C TYR A 244 -3.80 21.93 27.39
N LYS A 245 -4.79 21.21 27.96
CA LYS A 245 -5.17 21.35 29.36
C LYS A 245 -4.22 20.66 30.31
N LYS A 246 -4.01 19.36 30.14
CA LYS A 246 -3.21 18.52 31.05
C LYS A 246 -1.72 18.57 30.77
N GLN A 247 -1.32 18.94 29.57
CA GLN A 247 0.07 18.94 29.11
C GLN A 247 0.81 17.61 29.36
N ALA A 248 0.05 16.50 29.39
CA ALA A 248 0.59 15.16 29.62
C ALA A 248 1.29 14.55 28.40
N VAL A 249 0.92 15.02 27.22
CA VAL A 249 1.50 14.56 25.95
C VAL A 249 1.90 15.78 25.12
N THR A 250 2.86 15.60 24.21
CA THR A 250 3.26 16.64 23.25
C THR A 250 2.43 16.57 21.98
N GLU A 251 1.94 15.38 21.66
CA GLU A 251 1.14 15.09 20.47
C GLU A 251 0.18 13.93 20.76
N VAL A 252 -1.01 14.01 20.19
CA VAL A 252 -1.97 12.89 20.16
C VAL A 252 -2.80 12.98 18.89
N TYR A 253 -3.02 11.86 18.25
CA TYR A 253 -3.92 11.74 17.10
C TYR A 253 -4.62 10.38 17.09
N ALA A 254 -5.76 10.34 16.43
CA ALA A 254 -6.53 9.13 16.20
C ALA A 254 -6.86 8.97 14.72
N PHE A 255 -6.95 7.75 14.25
CA PHE A 255 -7.41 7.46 12.90
C PHE A 255 -8.13 6.12 12.86
N PHE A 256 -8.97 5.95 11.85
CA PHE A 256 -9.56 4.68 11.49
C PHE A 256 -9.06 4.27 10.11
N ASN A 257 -8.57 3.06 10.00
CA ASN A 257 -8.12 2.47 8.74
C ASN A 257 -9.08 1.34 8.35
N SER A 258 -10.01 1.63 7.45
CA SER A 258 -10.97 0.67 6.91
C SER A 258 -10.32 -0.08 5.74
N MET A 259 -10.28 -1.41 5.82
CA MET A 259 -9.69 -2.30 4.82
C MET A 259 -10.75 -3.29 4.30
N MET A 260 -10.43 -4.10 3.30
CA MET A 260 -11.42 -4.97 2.65
C MET A 260 -11.95 -6.09 3.55
N ASP A 261 -11.12 -6.64 4.42
CA ASP A 261 -11.47 -7.81 5.24
C ASP A 261 -11.60 -7.50 6.74
N ASP A 262 -11.08 -6.36 7.19
CA ASP A 262 -11.09 -5.94 8.59
C ASP A 262 -10.86 -4.42 8.66
N GLY A 263 -10.96 -3.82 9.85
CA GLY A 263 -10.61 -2.43 10.10
C GLY A 263 -9.78 -2.28 11.37
N MET A 264 -9.13 -1.13 11.53
CA MET A 264 -8.37 -0.81 12.72
C MET A 264 -8.55 0.66 13.09
N PHE A 265 -9.09 0.87 14.29
CA PHE A 265 -9.07 2.17 14.94
C PHE A 265 -7.81 2.28 15.80
N ALA A 266 -7.09 3.38 15.70
CA ALA A 266 -5.87 3.57 16.49
C ALA A 266 -5.74 4.98 17.04
N ILE A 267 -5.06 5.07 18.19
CA ILE A 267 -4.67 6.32 18.85
C ILE A 267 -3.17 6.25 19.11
N PHE A 268 -2.47 7.33 18.77
CA PHE A 268 -1.05 7.52 19.07
C PHE A 268 -0.86 8.72 19.97
N ALA A 269 0.11 8.64 20.87
CA ALA A 269 0.49 9.76 21.73
C ALA A 269 1.99 9.77 22.00
N ASN A 270 2.59 10.95 22.00
CA ASN A 270 3.96 11.21 22.45
C ASN A 270 3.89 11.77 23.88
N ILE A 271 4.35 11.00 24.86
CA ILE A 271 4.27 11.33 26.28
C ILE A 271 5.42 12.30 26.64
N ARG A 272 5.11 13.30 27.46
CA ARG A 272 6.13 14.23 27.99
C ARG A 272 7.04 13.58 29.01
#